data_dd50b22db47913c8686ac156f3b07481
#
_entry.id   dd50b22db47913c8686ac156f3b07481
#
_cell.length_a   1.000
_cell.length_b   1.000
_cell.length_c   1.000
_cell.angle_alpha   90.00
_cell.angle_beta   90.00
_cell.angle_gamma   90.00
#
_symmetry.space_group_name_H-M   'P 1'
#
loop_
_entity.id
_entity.type
_entity.pdbx_description
1 polymer ?
#
loop_
_entity_poly.entity_id
_entity_poly.type
_entity_poly.pdbx_seq_one_letter_code
_entity_poly.pdbx_strand_id
1 'polypeptide(L)'
;MSDHNPIYHLKDAFFFEVPKLLWPQNWRSLDEVPQFLRDGRPDVTDVAEFNHAMDGKILIPQPFGTLDSLYEKKSGFCVSKYMILELLLAGVMLLLFTRLAKRLRAGEAPKGAFVNLFEAMILFVRDQVARPAIDSHDHGHGDHGGGDHGGGDHGHGSPSLAGVGGPTVAVHREVHEGDRFVPLLLTLFFFVLGCNLLGMVPWAGSPTASFSVTLALAGVTMLTVIVAGMLKFGFFGFFANQVPSMDLPLPLAILLKPMIFAIELLGLCIKHLILAVRLLANMVAGHLVLLGIMGLISAAATYSTGMWATVTGISVVSCALFSLLELFVAFLQAYIFTFLSALFIGASVHQH
;
A
#
# COMPACT_ATOMS: atom_id res chain seq x y z
N MET A 1 6.92 21.89 28.96
CA MET A 1 7.97 21.35 28.06
C MET A 1 7.41 21.22 26.68
N SER A 2 8.01 21.91 25.75
CA SER A 2 7.47 22.25 24.43
C SER A 2 7.05 21.06 23.57
N ASP A 3 5.78 21.06 23.15
CA ASP A 3 5.17 20.18 22.14
C ASP A 3 5.77 20.37 20.71
N HIS A 4 7.04 20.75 20.61
CA HIS A 4 7.71 21.02 19.34
C HIS A 4 8.65 19.91 18.88
N ASN A 5 8.39 18.67 19.30
CA ASN A 5 9.11 17.57 18.67
C ASN A 5 8.42 17.26 17.33
N PRO A 6 9.05 17.55 16.17
CA PRO A 6 8.46 17.36 14.85
C PRO A 6 8.02 15.91 14.57
N ILE A 7 8.53 14.96 15.34
CA ILE A 7 8.20 13.53 15.22
C ILE A 7 6.75 13.24 15.69
N TYR A 8 6.15 14.09 16.54
CA TYR A 8 4.77 13.86 17.00
C TYR A 8 3.74 13.95 15.86
N HIS A 9 4.00 14.72 14.80
CA HIS A 9 3.12 14.79 13.65
C HIS A 9 3.06 13.49 12.84
N LEU A 10 4.05 12.59 13.00
CA LEU A 10 4.13 11.29 12.35
C LEU A 10 3.54 10.17 13.22
N LYS A 11 3.27 10.43 14.51
CA LYS A 11 2.63 9.44 15.38
C LYS A 11 1.13 9.36 15.10
N ASP A 12 0.60 8.15 15.23
CA ASP A 12 -0.84 7.95 15.30
C ASP A 12 -1.41 8.69 16.51
N ALA A 13 -2.55 9.33 16.33
CA ALA A 13 -3.14 10.20 17.34
C ALA A 13 -4.64 9.92 17.45
N PHE A 14 -5.22 10.31 18.57
CA PHE A 14 -6.66 10.19 18.84
C PHE A 14 -7.41 11.51 18.60
N PHE A 15 -6.85 12.36 17.73
CA PHE A 15 -7.46 13.62 17.30
C PHE A 15 -7.08 13.94 15.85
N PHE A 16 -7.91 14.77 15.20
CA PHE A 16 -7.58 15.38 13.92
C PHE A 16 -7.04 16.79 14.14
N GLU A 17 -5.98 17.13 13.42
CA GLU A 17 -5.48 18.50 13.37
C GLU A 17 -6.19 19.27 12.27
N VAL A 18 -6.64 20.47 12.59
CA VAL A 18 -7.20 21.44 11.64
C VAL A 18 -6.59 22.82 11.93
N PRO A 19 -6.61 23.76 10.99
CA PRO A 19 -6.15 25.12 11.28
C PRO A 19 -6.86 25.68 12.51
N LYS A 20 -6.10 26.23 13.45
CA LYS A 20 -6.61 26.80 14.72
C LYS A 20 -7.74 27.79 14.52
N LEU A 21 -7.73 28.52 13.42
CA LEU A 21 -8.75 29.48 13.05
C LEU A 21 -10.13 28.82 12.77
N LEU A 22 -10.14 27.58 12.30
CA LEU A 22 -11.38 26.86 11.94
C LEU A 22 -11.99 26.11 13.11
N TRP A 23 -11.21 25.79 14.13
CA TRP A 23 -11.68 25.04 15.30
C TRP A 23 -11.08 25.59 16.59
N PRO A 24 -11.52 26.79 17.06
CA PRO A 24 -11.13 27.30 18.39
C PRO A 24 -11.82 26.46 19.46
N GLN A 25 -11.10 26.06 20.50
CA GLN A 25 -11.66 25.34 21.62
C GLN A 25 -12.17 26.31 22.68
N ASN A 26 -13.40 26.11 23.19
CA ASN A 26 -14.09 27.03 24.09
C ASN A 26 -14.73 26.30 25.28
N TRP A 27 -13.96 25.53 26.04
CA TRP A 27 -14.44 25.00 27.32
C TRP A 27 -14.61 26.16 28.34
N ARG A 28 -15.68 26.08 29.11
CA ARG A 28 -16.02 27.13 30.08
C ARG A 28 -15.66 26.75 31.49
N SER A 29 -15.60 25.45 31.79
CA SER A 29 -15.26 24.90 33.10
C SER A 29 -14.29 23.74 32.99
N LEU A 30 -13.55 23.43 34.06
CA LEU A 30 -12.66 22.26 34.13
C LEU A 30 -13.42 20.94 33.96
N ASP A 31 -14.70 20.89 34.29
CA ASP A 31 -15.51 19.69 34.16
C ASP A 31 -15.81 19.32 32.70
N GLU A 32 -15.77 20.28 31.80
CA GLU A 32 -15.91 20.06 30.36
C GLU A 32 -14.62 19.53 29.72
N VAL A 33 -13.47 19.71 30.37
CA VAL A 33 -12.18 19.20 29.91
C VAL A 33 -12.12 17.69 30.13
N PRO A 34 -11.81 16.88 29.09
CA PRO A 34 -11.69 15.43 29.23
C PRO A 34 -10.74 15.01 30.35
N GLN A 35 -11.12 13.98 31.10
CA GLN A 35 -10.42 13.56 32.32
C GLN A 35 -8.96 13.20 32.05
N PHE A 36 -8.66 12.50 30.96
CA PHE A 36 -7.29 12.11 30.59
C PHE A 36 -6.35 13.32 30.34
N LEU A 37 -6.89 14.47 29.90
CA LEU A 37 -6.12 15.71 29.74
C LEU A 37 -5.81 16.36 31.07
N ARG A 38 -6.74 16.28 32.03
CA ARG A 38 -6.56 16.79 33.39
C ARG A 38 -5.55 15.93 34.15
N ASP A 39 -5.66 14.60 34.04
CA ASP A 39 -4.75 13.65 34.69
C ASP A 39 -3.32 13.78 34.15
N GLY A 40 -3.16 14.10 32.87
CA GLY A 40 -1.86 14.30 32.21
C GLY A 40 -1.17 15.63 32.56
N ARG A 41 -1.92 16.62 33.11
CA ARG A 41 -1.42 17.96 33.50
C ARG A 41 -2.05 18.41 34.83
N PRO A 42 -1.71 17.80 35.95
CA PRO A 42 -2.31 18.12 37.24
C PRO A 42 -1.90 19.51 37.78
N ASP A 43 -0.87 20.08 37.21
CA ASP A 43 -0.34 21.44 37.54
C ASP A 43 -1.13 22.56 36.86
N VAL A 44 -1.92 22.27 35.83
CA VAL A 44 -2.71 23.25 35.10
C VAL A 44 -4.13 23.34 35.69
N THR A 45 -4.45 24.49 36.26
CA THR A 45 -5.76 24.78 36.85
C THR A 45 -6.59 25.78 36.02
N ASP A 46 -5.97 26.39 35.00
CA ASP A 46 -6.62 27.38 34.16
C ASP A 46 -7.19 26.72 32.90
N VAL A 47 -8.51 26.89 32.70
CA VAL A 47 -9.25 26.39 31.51
C VAL A 47 -8.75 27.04 30.21
N ALA A 48 -8.29 28.29 30.29
CA ALA A 48 -7.77 28.98 29.09
C ALA A 48 -6.49 28.31 28.55
N GLU A 49 -5.65 27.74 29.40
CA GLU A 49 -4.46 27.00 28.98
C GLU A 49 -4.82 25.70 28.27
N PHE A 50 -5.83 24.96 28.75
CA PHE A 50 -6.35 23.78 28.08
C PHE A 50 -6.96 24.12 26.71
N ASN A 51 -7.75 25.20 26.63
CA ASN A 51 -8.33 25.67 25.36
C ASN A 51 -7.22 26.00 24.36
N HIS A 52 -6.20 26.76 24.76
CA HIS A 52 -5.09 27.11 23.88
C HIS A 52 -4.27 25.87 23.43
N ALA A 53 -4.08 24.87 24.31
CA ALA A 53 -3.37 23.64 23.99
C ALA A 53 -4.17 22.73 23.02
N MET A 54 -5.50 22.86 23.01
CA MET A 54 -6.42 22.07 22.20
C MET A 54 -6.96 22.81 20.99
N ASP A 55 -6.60 24.08 20.79
CA ASP A 55 -6.96 24.84 19.59
C ASP A 55 -6.53 24.14 18.32
N GLY A 56 -7.47 23.90 17.40
CA GLY A 56 -7.22 23.18 16.17
C GLY A 56 -7.15 21.67 16.31
N LYS A 57 -7.57 21.08 17.44
CA LYS A 57 -7.58 19.61 17.65
C LYS A 57 -9.01 19.12 17.87
N ILE A 58 -9.50 18.27 16.99
CA ILE A 58 -10.80 17.61 17.09
C ILE A 58 -10.57 16.23 17.69
N LEU A 59 -11.00 16.03 18.94
CA LEU A 59 -10.89 14.75 19.63
C LEU A 59 -11.80 13.70 18.98
N ILE A 60 -11.28 12.50 18.79
CA ILE A 60 -12.02 11.34 18.32
C ILE A 60 -12.73 10.70 19.52
N PRO A 61 -14.07 10.58 19.53
CA PRO A 61 -14.78 9.93 20.62
C PRO A 61 -14.38 8.46 20.75
N GLN A 62 -14.11 8.01 21.97
CA GLN A 62 -13.63 6.65 22.29
C GLN A 62 -14.73 5.88 23.03
N PRO A 63 -15.69 5.26 22.33
CA PRO A 63 -16.82 4.59 23.00
C PRO A 63 -16.42 3.25 23.67
N PHE A 64 -15.32 2.63 23.24
CA PHE A 64 -14.91 1.29 23.70
C PHE A 64 -13.54 1.25 24.38
N GLY A 65 -12.96 2.40 24.68
CA GLY A 65 -11.64 2.51 25.28
C GLY A 65 -11.43 3.78 26.06
N THR A 66 -10.37 3.81 26.84
CA THR A 66 -9.92 5.00 27.59
C THR A 66 -8.52 5.41 27.14
N LEU A 67 -8.30 6.71 27.06
CA LEU A 67 -7.02 7.31 26.69
C LEU A 67 -6.21 7.62 27.95
N ASP A 68 -4.89 7.48 27.82
CA ASP A 68 -3.92 7.97 28.82
C ASP A 68 -3.39 9.34 28.39
N SER A 69 -3.17 9.52 27.07
CA SER A 69 -2.75 10.79 26.47
C SER A 69 -3.36 10.94 25.07
N LEU A 70 -3.07 12.06 24.40
CA LEU A 70 -3.48 12.29 23.00
C LEU A 70 -2.87 11.28 22.01
N TYR A 71 -1.82 10.55 22.40
CA TYR A 71 -1.07 9.61 21.56
C TYR A 71 -1.01 8.19 22.14
N GLU A 72 -1.50 7.97 23.36
CA GLU A 72 -1.40 6.69 24.05
C GLU A 72 -2.75 6.27 24.62
N LYS A 73 -3.08 5.00 24.43
CA LYS A 73 -4.28 4.38 25.00
C LYS A 73 -3.98 3.83 26.39
N LYS A 74 -4.93 3.96 27.32
CA LYS A 74 -4.86 3.35 28.64
C LYS A 74 -5.43 1.93 28.65
N SER A 75 -6.62 1.74 28.09
CA SER A 75 -7.26 0.42 28.03
C SER A 75 -8.35 0.35 26.95
N GLY A 76 -8.69 -0.88 26.53
CA GLY A 76 -9.77 -1.13 25.60
C GLY A 76 -9.40 -0.90 24.13
N PHE A 77 -10.43 -0.88 23.27
CA PHE A 77 -10.29 -0.64 21.84
C PHE A 77 -10.46 0.86 21.57
N CYS A 78 -9.37 1.51 21.17
CA CYS A 78 -9.38 2.95 20.85
C CYS A 78 -9.29 3.15 19.34
N VAL A 79 -10.14 4.02 18.83
CA VAL A 79 -10.19 4.36 17.40
C VAL A 79 -9.20 5.50 17.15
N SER A 80 -8.17 5.23 16.36
CA SER A 80 -7.15 6.20 16.01
C SER A 80 -7.48 6.98 14.75
N LYS A 81 -6.78 8.09 14.52
CA LYS A 81 -6.89 8.91 13.31
C LYS A 81 -6.63 8.06 12.05
N TYR A 82 -5.60 7.23 12.06
CA TYR A 82 -5.25 6.41 10.90
C TYR A 82 -6.30 5.35 10.59
N MET A 83 -6.90 4.72 11.60
CA MET A 83 -8.01 3.79 11.38
C MET A 83 -9.19 4.45 10.66
N ILE A 84 -9.55 5.68 11.05
CA ILE A 84 -10.64 6.41 10.39
C ILE A 84 -10.27 6.74 8.93
N LEU A 85 -9.05 7.19 8.68
CA LEU A 85 -8.57 7.51 7.33
C LEU A 85 -8.53 6.26 6.42
N GLU A 86 -8.10 5.12 6.95
CA GLU A 86 -8.08 3.84 6.22
C GLU A 86 -9.49 3.36 5.89
N LEU A 87 -10.42 3.43 6.84
CA LEU A 87 -11.83 3.08 6.62
C LEU A 87 -12.48 4.02 5.61
N LEU A 88 -12.20 5.32 5.69
CA LEU A 88 -12.68 6.30 4.73
C LEU A 88 -12.15 6.00 3.32
N LEU A 89 -10.85 5.74 3.21
CA LEU A 89 -10.22 5.35 1.94
C LEU A 89 -10.83 4.07 1.38
N ALA A 90 -10.98 3.04 2.20
CA ALA A 90 -11.61 1.78 1.81
C ALA A 90 -13.07 2.00 1.34
N GLY A 91 -13.82 2.84 2.02
CA GLY A 91 -15.18 3.25 1.62
C GLY A 91 -15.21 3.98 0.28
N VAL A 92 -14.31 4.94 0.07
CA VAL A 92 -14.17 5.66 -1.21
C VAL A 92 -13.82 4.68 -2.34
N MET A 93 -12.86 3.78 -2.12
CA MET A 93 -12.49 2.75 -3.09
C MET A 93 -13.68 1.85 -3.42
N LEU A 94 -14.40 1.34 -2.42
CA LEU A 94 -15.57 0.50 -2.62
C LEU A 94 -16.64 1.20 -3.46
N LEU A 95 -16.94 2.47 -3.15
CA LEU A 95 -17.90 3.28 -3.91
C LEU A 95 -17.43 3.50 -5.36
N LEU A 96 -16.16 3.79 -5.56
CA LEU A 96 -15.58 4.07 -6.86
C LEU A 96 -15.59 2.82 -7.75
N PHE A 97 -15.09 1.69 -7.23
CA PHE A 97 -15.06 0.44 -7.99
C PHE A 97 -16.44 -0.16 -8.25
N THR A 98 -17.38 -0.04 -7.31
CA THR A 98 -18.75 -0.50 -7.53
C THR A 98 -19.48 0.33 -8.59
N ARG A 99 -19.26 1.66 -8.62
CA ARG A 99 -19.79 2.53 -9.67
C ARG A 99 -19.17 2.21 -11.04
N LEU A 100 -17.85 2.02 -11.08
CA LEU A 100 -17.14 1.65 -12.31
C LEU A 100 -17.63 0.30 -12.84
N ALA A 101 -17.72 -0.71 -11.98
CA ALA A 101 -18.21 -2.05 -12.35
C ALA A 101 -19.66 -2.03 -12.86
N LYS A 102 -20.54 -1.22 -12.27
CA LYS A 102 -21.93 -1.06 -12.76
C LYS A 102 -21.98 -0.45 -14.17
N ARG A 103 -21.16 0.58 -14.44
CA ARG A 103 -21.11 1.22 -15.78
C ARG A 103 -20.57 0.26 -16.85
N LEU A 104 -19.49 -0.46 -16.53
CA LEU A 104 -18.92 -1.45 -17.45
C LEU A 104 -19.90 -2.59 -17.77
N ARG A 105 -20.67 -3.06 -16.77
CA ARG A 105 -21.71 -4.07 -16.98
C ARG A 105 -22.89 -3.57 -17.83
N ALA A 106 -23.18 -2.27 -17.78
CA ALA A 106 -24.21 -1.65 -18.62
C ALA A 106 -23.79 -1.46 -20.08
N GLY A 107 -22.54 -1.82 -20.45
CA GLY A 107 -22.01 -1.64 -21.80
C GLY A 107 -21.73 -0.20 -22.18
N GLU A 108 -21.75 0.72 -21.22
CA GLU A 108 -21.41 2.12 -21.45
C GLU A 108 -19.88 2.26 -21.61
N ALA A 109 -19.45 2.84 -22.73
CA ALA A 109 -18.05 3.19 -22.89
C ALA A 109 -17.60 4.17 -21.79
N PRO A 110 -16.42 3.98 -21.20
CA PRO A 110 -15.91 4.86 -20.17
C PRO A 110 -15.78 6.29 -20.71
N LYS A 111 -16.56 7.22 -20.16
CA LYS A 111 -16.57 8.63 -20.55
C LYS A 111 -15.95 9.46 -19.43
N GLY A 112 -14.91 10.22 -19.76
CA GLY A 112 -14.24 11.14 -18.84
C GLY A 112 -12.80 10.75 -18.51
N ALA A 113 -11.92 11.75 -18.40
CA ALA A 113 -10.49 11.55 -18.15
C ALA A 113 -10.20 10.74 -16.88
N PHE A 114 -10.99 10.93 -15.83
CA PHE A 114 -10.84 10.24 -14.57
C PHE A 114 -11.16 8.73 -14.68
N VAL A 115 -12.24 8.36 -15.37
CA VAL A 115 -12.62 6.95 -15.57
C VAL A 115 -11.60 6.25 -16.46
N ASN A 116 -11.15 6.92 -17.54
CA ASN A 116 -10.12 6.38 -18.42
C ASN A 116 -8.78 6.18 -17.70
N LEU A 117 -8.41 7.08 -16.77
CA LEU A 117 -7.22 6.90 -15.95
C LEU A 117 -7.30 5.64 -15.08
N PHE A 118 -8.45 5.43 -14.38
CA PHE A 118 -8.64 4.23 -13.57
C PHE A 118 -8.66 2.95 -14.40
N GLU A 119 -9.30 2.97 -15.56
CA GLU A 119 -9.28 1.86 -16.49
C GLU A 119 -7.85 1.54 -16.96
N ALA A 120 -7.08 2.56 -17.35
CA ALA A 120 -5.67 2.38 -17.74
C ALA A 120 -4.84 1.78 -16.60
N MET A 121 -5.06 2.23 -15.35
CA MET A 121 -4.37 1.69 -14.18
C MET A 121 -4.78 0.24 -13.88
N ILE A 122 -6.05 -0.11 -14.05
CA ILE A 122 -6.54 -1.49 -13.90
C ILE A 122 -5.91 -2.41 -14.95
N LEU A 123 -5.90 -1.98 -16.21
CA LEU A 123 -5.26 -2.72 -17.30
C LEU A 123 -3.75 -2.85 -17.07
N PHE A 124 -3.10 -1.79 -16.62
CA PHE A 124 -1.69 -1.81 -16.27
C PHE A 124 -1.37 -2.86 -15.19
N VAL A 125 -2.11 -2.87 -14.07
CA VAL A 125 -1.89 -3.85 -13.01
C VAL A 125 -2.16 -5.28 -13.49
N ARG A 126 -3.19 -5.48 -14.32
CA ARG A 126 -3.51 -6.81 -14.88
C ARG A 126 -2.44 -7.29 -15.85
N ASP A 127 -2.10 -6.47 -16.86
CA ASP A 127 -1.30 -6.91 -18.01
C ASP A 127 0.20 -6.75 -17.81
N GLN A 128 0.65 -5.77 -16.98
CA GLN A 128 2.06 -5.50 -16.74
C GLN A 128 2.54 -5.99 -15.37
N VAL A 129 1.63 -6.32 -14.45
CA VAL A 129 2.01 -6.77 -13.10
C VAL A 129 1.56 -8.21 -12.85
N ALA A 130 0.25 -8.47 -12.90
CA ALA A 130 -0.30 -9.76 -12.48
C ALA A 130 0.10 -10.91 -13.43
N ARG A 131 -0.19 -10.76 -14.73
CA ARG A 131 0.09 -11.79 -15.71
C ARG A 131 1.58 -12.11 -15.87
N PRO A 132 2.49 -11.13 -16.08
CA PRO A 132 3.90 -11.45 -16.22
C PRO A 132 4.50 -12.03 -14.94
N ALA A 133 4.05 -11.60 -13.75
CA ALA A 133 4.60 -12.06 -12.49
C ALA A 133 4.11 -13.46 -12.09
N ILE A 134 2.91 -13.85 -12.50
CA ILE A 134 2.28 -15.12 -12.09
C ILE A 134 2.36 -16.16 -13.19
N ASP A 135 2.12 -15.80 -14.47
CA ASP A 135 2.05 -16.75 -15.59
C ASP A 135 3.44 -17.04 -16.23
N SER A 136 4.47 -16.20 -16.00
CA SER A 136 5.79 -16.30 -16.67
C SER A 136 6.59 -17.55 -16.35
N HIS A 137 6.23 -18.32 -15.34
CA HIS A 137 6.89 -19.59 -15.01
C HIS A 137 6.40 -20.79 -15.82
N ASP A 138 5.34 -20.63 -16.62
CA ASP A 138 4.76 -21.73 -17.40
C ASP A 138 5.44 -21.93 -18.79
N HIS A 139 6.30 -20.99 -19.22
CA HIS A 139 6.96 -21.04 -20.54
C HIS A 139 8.36 -21.65 -20.52
N GLY A 140 8.78 -22.32 -19.43
CA GLY A 140 10.11 -22.92 -19.27
C GLY A 140 10.33 -24.32 -19.84
N HIS A 141 9.27 -25.02 -20.28
CA HIS A 141 9.37 -26.37 -20.84
C HIS A 141 8.43 -26.57 -22.03
N GLY A 142 8.79 -25.99 -23.16
CA GLY A 142 8.06 -26.21 -24.40
C GLY A 142 8.92 -25.90 -25.61
N ASP A 143 9.55 -26.93 -26.12
CA ASP A 143 9.93 -27.16 -27.51
C ASP A 143 11.20 -26.51 -28.05
N HIS A 144 12.33 -27.20 -27.76
CA HIS A 144 13.38 -27.42 -28.73
C HIS A 144 13.23 -28.82 -29.34
N GLY A 145 12.20 -28.99 -30.16
CA GLY A 145 12.06 -30.13 -31.10
C GLY A 145 12.40 -29.63 -32.48
N GLY A 146 13.64 -29.94 -32.86
CA GLY A 146 14.19 -29.56 -34.10
C GLY A 146 13.61 -30.31 -35.33
N GLY A 147 13.92 -29.78 -36.45
CA GLY A 147 14.28 -30.53 -37.60
C GLY A 147 13.16 -30.83 -38.57
N ASP A 148 13.21 -30.46 -39.65
CA ASP A 148 13.97 -30.85 -40.81
C ASP A 148 13.07 -30.89 -42.08
N HIS A 149 13.58 -30.35 -43.09
CA HIS A 149 13.44 -30.54 -44.54
C HIS A 149 12.29 -31.36 -45.12
N GLY A 150 11.67 -30.80 -46.13
CA GLY A 150 10.96 -31.54 -47.17
C GLY A 150 10.17 -30.68 -48.12
N GLY A 151 10.76 -30.38 -49.24
CA GLY A 151 10.23 -29.61 -50.34
C GLY A 151 9.20 -30.30 -51.22
N GLY A 152 8.68 -29.53 -52.18
CA GLY A 152 7.97 -29.98 -53.36
C GLY A 152 6.44 -29.90 -53.19
N ASP A 153 5.65 -29.39 -54.05
CA ASP A 153 5.59 -29.12 -55.45
C ASP A 153 4.14 -28.68 -55.79
N HIS A 154 3.98 -27.99 -56.79
CA HIS A 154 2.84 -27.47 -57.54
C HIS A 154 1.46 -28.16 -57.47
N GLY A 155 0.39 -27.35 -57.44
CA GLY A 155 -0.97 -27.79 -57.75
C GLY A 155 -1.96 -26.63 -57.88
N HIS A 156 -2.17 -26.19 -59.13
CA HIS A 156 -3.28 -25.30 -59.57
C HIS A 156 -4.64 -25.89 -59.26
N GLY A 157 -5.58 -25.08 -58.81
CA GLY A 157 -6.97 -25.46 -58.68
C GLY A 157 -7.88 -24.28 -58.35
N SER A 158 -8.68 -23.90 -59.32
CA SER A 158 -9.59 -22.77 -59.40
C SER A 158 -10.74 -22.74 -58.35
N PRO A 159 -11.48 -21.63 -58.23
CA PRO A 159 -12.31 -21.26 -57.11
C PRO A 159 -13.69 -21.92 -57.13
N SER A 160 -14.17 -22.41 -56.02
CA SER A 160 -15.58 -22.73 -55.80
C SER A 160 -16.18 -21.79 -54.75
N LEU A 161 -17.07 -20.95 -55.23
CA LEU A 161 -18.05 -20.21 -54.46
C LEU A 161 -19.04 -21.19 -53.82
N ALA A 162 -19.10 -21.22 -52.50
CA ALA A 162 -20.35 -21.45 -51.74
C ALA A 162 -20.07 -21.54 -50.23
N GLY A 163 -20.82 -20.82 -49.45
CA GLY A 163 -20.94 -21.07 -48.01
C GLY A 163 -20.65 -19.84 -47.13
N VAL A 164 -21.65 -18.98 -47.01
CA VAL A 164 -21.77 -18.00 -45.94
C VAL A 164 -21.92 -18.77 -44.62
N GLY A 165 -20.80 -18.98 -43.94
CA GLY A 165 -20.68 -19.42 -42.57
C GLY A 165 -19.42 -18.78 -42.03
N GLY A 166 -19.56 -17.58 -41.46
CA GLY A 166 -18.45 -16.93 -40.83
C GLY A 166 -17.86 -17.86 -39.79
N PRO A 167 -16.52 -17.99 -39.69
CA PRO A 167 -15.92 -18.70 -38.58
C PRO A 167 -16.35 -17.97 -37.32
N THR A 168 -17.16 -18.63 -36.50
CA THR A 168 -17.24 -18.29 -35.09
C THR A 168 -15.83 -18.50 -34.57
N VAL A 169 -15.06 -17.41 -34.53
CA VAL A 169 -13.81 -17.34 -33.77
C VAL A 169 -14.25 -17.60 -32.33
N ALA A 170 -14.18 -18.87 -31.94
CA ALA A 170 -14.20 -19.19 -30.52
C ALA A 170 -13.02 -18.42 -29.93
N VAL A 171 -13.32 -17.29 -29.33
CA VAL A 171 -12.37 -16.58 -28.49
C VAL A 171 -12.07 -17.55 -27.38
N HIS A 172 -11.02 -18.36 -27.55
CA HIS A 172 -10.39 -19.10 -26.47
C HIS A 172 -9.96 -18.03 -25.47
N ARG A 173 -10.79 -17.82 -24.49
CA ARG A 173 -10.47 -17.03 -23.33
C ARG A 173 -9.42 -17.85 -22.58
N GLU A 174 -8.16 -17.63 -22.90
CA GLU A 174 -7.06 -18.18 -22.12
C GLU A 174 -7.29 -17.73 -20.68
N VAL A 175 -7.59 -18.70 -19.82
CA VAL A 175 -7.82 -18.44 -18.39
C VAL A 175 -6.44 -18.36 -17.76
N HIS A 176 -5.89 -17.17 -17.69
CA HIS A 176 -4.63 -16.91 -17.01
C HIS A 176 -4.81 -17.14 -15.50
N GLU A 177 -3.95 -17.94 -14.88
CA GLU A 177 -3.96 -18.16 -13.42
C GLU A 177 -3.80 -16.82 -12.69
N GLY A 178 -3.02 -15.90 -13.24
CA GLY A 178 -2.83 -14.54 -12.72
C GLY A 178 -4.12 -13.74 -12.59
N ASP A 179 -5.11 -13.96 -13.46
CA ASP A 179 -6.37 -13.20 -13.44
C ASP A 179 -7.18 -13.42 -12.16
N ARG A 180 -6.99 -14.53 -11.48
CA ARG A 180 -7.61 -14.82 -10.17
C ARG A 180 -7.14 -13.88 -9.06
N PHE A 181 -5.89 -13.44 -9.12
CA PHE A 181 -5.28 -12.58 -8.12
C PHE A 181 -5.37 -11.09 -8.45
N VAL A 182 -5.80 -10.73 -9.68
CA VAL A 182 -5.96 -9.33 -10.11
C VAL A 182 -6.82 -8.50 -9.14
N PRO A 183 -7.99 -8.96 -8.65
CA PRO A 183 -8.80 -8.15 -7.73
C PRO A 183 -8.05 -7.80 -6.44
N LEU A 184 -7.28 -8.74 -5.88
CA LEU A 184 -6.48 -8.52 -4.69
C LEU A 184 -5.35 -7.53 -4.96
N LEU A 185 -4.60 -7.75 -6.07
CA LEU A 185 -3.48 -6.89 -6.46
C LEU A 185 -3.93 -5.46 -6.74
N LEU A 186 -5.09 -5.29 -7.39
CA LEU A 186 -5.72 -3.98 -7.59
C LEU A 186 -6.08 -3.32 -6.25
N THR A 187 -6.66 -4.08 -5.33
CA THR A 187 -7.01 -3.55 -4.01
C THR A 187 -5.76 -3.08 -3.28
N LEU A 188 -4.69 -3.88 -3.27
CA LEU A 188 -3.40 -3.51 -2.66
C LEU A 188 -2.81 -2.27 -3.33
N PHE A 189 -2.78 -2.23 -4.66
CA PHE A 189 -2.23 -1.10 -5.40
C PHE A 189 -2.93 0.21 -5.05
N PHE A 190 -4.25 0.25 -5.19
CA PHE A 190 -5.01 1.48 -4.92
C PHE A 190 -5.07 1.84 -3.45
N PHE A 191 -5.05 0.86 -2.55
CA PHE A 191 -5.03 1.11 -1.11
C PHE A 191 -3.70 1.72 -0.68
N VAL A 192 -2.57 1.13 -1.08
CA VAL A 192 -1.23 1.67 -0.80
C VAL A 192 -1.06 3.05 -1.43
N LEU A 193 -1.46 3.21 -2.70
CA LEU A 193 -1.42 4.50 -3.38
C LEU A 193 -2.25 5.54 -2.64
N GLY A 194 -3.48 5.19 -2.27
CA GLY A 194 -4.38 6.08 -1.56
C GLY A 194 -3.85 6.49 -0.18
N CYS A 195 -3.29 5.55 0.60
CA CYS A 195 -2.65 5.85 1.88
C CYS A 195 -1.44 6.79 1.73
N ASN A 196 -0.62 6.57 0.70
CA ASN A 196 0.53 7.43 0.41
C ASN A 196 0.08 8.83 -0.02
N LEU A 197 -0.93 8.94 -0.88
CA LEU A 197 -1.49 10.24 -1.29
C LEU A 197 -2.16 10.98 -0.12
N LEU A 198 -2.83 10.28 0.79
CA LEU A 198 -3.37 10.88 2.01
C LEU A 198 -2.26 11.48 2.88
N GLY A 199 -1.09 10.84 2.92
CA GLY A 199 0.07 11.36 3.63
C GLY A 199 0.56 12.71 3.11
N MET A 200 0.35 13.01 1.84
CA MET A 200 0.72 14.29 1.24
C MET A 200 -0.29 15.41 1.52
N VAL A 201 -1.50 15.07 2.03
CA VAL A 201 -2.50 16.07 2.39
C VAL A 201 -2.13 16.70 3.72
N PRO A 202 -1.97 18.03 3.79
CA PRO A 202 -1.70 18.72 5.05
C PRO A 202 -2.71 18.33 6.13
N TRP A 203 -2.24 18.12 7.36
CA TRP A 203 -3.02 17.75 8.56
C TRP A 203 -3.66 16.35 8.55
N ALA A 204 -3.78 15.67 7.40
CA ALA A 204 -4.33 14.30 7.36
C ALA A 204 -3.40 13.31 8.07
N GLY A 205 -2.10 13.42 7.86
CA GLY A 205 -1.09 12.44 8.29
C GLY A 205 -1.08 11.22 7.38
N SER A 206 0.00 10.46 7.43
CA SER A 206 0.20 9.28 6.57
C SER A 206 -0.04 7.99 7.34
N PRO A 207 -1.07 7.19 7.03
CA PRO A 207 -1.26 5.87 7.61
C PRO A 207 -0.04 4.95 7.38
N THR A 208 0.59 5.05 6.20
CA THR A 208 1.79 4.27 5.84
C THR A 208 3.07 4.72 6.55
N ALA A 209 3.06 5.85 7.29
CA ALA A 209 4.13 6.21 8.22
C ALA A 209 4.02 5.45 9.57
N SER A 210 2.96 4.65 9.78
CA SER A 210 2.83 3.78 10.94
C SER A 210 3.33 2.37 10.63
N PHE A 211 4.23 1.85 11.47
CA PHE A 211 4.75 0.49 11.34
C PHE A 211 3.65 -0.58 11.44
N SER A 212 2.64 -0.35 12.28
CA SER A 212 1.51 -1.27 12.44
C SER A 212 0.72 -1.45 11.15
N VAL A 213 0.48 -0.37 10.42
CA VAL A 213 -0.25 -0.38 9.14
C VAL A 213 0.55 -1.08 8.05
N THR A 214 1.83 -0.72 7.89
CA THR A 214 2.68 -1.32 6.87
C THR A 214 2.95 -2.80 7.13
N LEU A 215 3.08 -3.19 8.40
CA LEU A 215 3.23 -4.59 8.79
C LEU A 215 1.93 -5.38 8.56
N ALA A 216 0.76 -4.78 8.83
CA ALA A 216 -0.53 -5.41 8.54
C ALA A 216 -0.72 -5.64 7.03
N LEU A 217 -0.37 -4.67 6.18
CA LEU A 217 -0.41 -4.81 4.72
C LEU A 217 0.52 -5.93 4.23
N ALA A 218 1.76 -5.96 4.71
CA ALA A 218 2.70 -7.05 4.39
C ALA A 218 2.23 -8.40 4.95
N GLY A 219 1.57 -8.41 6.10
CA GLY A 219 0.93 -9.60 6.67
C GLY A 219 -0.21 -10.14 5.81
N VAL A 220 -1.04 -9.27 5.24
CA VAL A 220 -2.09 -9.66 4.29
C VAL A 220 -1.50 -10.30 3.04
N THR A 221 -0.42 -9.72 2.47
CA THR A 221 0.26 -10.32 1.31
C THR A 221 0.90 -11.65 1.65
N MET A 222 1.58 -11.78 2.78
CA MET A 222 2.17 -13.02 3.27
C MET A 222 1.10 -14.10 3.47
N LEU A 223 -0.02 -13.75 4.10
CA LEU A 223 -1.15 -14.67 4.28
C LEU A 223 -1.73 -15.13 2.95
N THR A 224 -1.84 -14.22 1.97
CA THR A 224 -2.31 -14.56 0.63
C THR A 224 -1.37 -15.53 -0.08
N VAL A 225 -0.05 -15.32 0.02
CA VAL A 225 0.99 -16.22 -0.52
C VAL A 225 0.84 -17.62 0.07
N ILE A 226 0.72 -17.73 1.39
CA ILE A 226 0.54 -19.00 2.10
C ILE A 226 -0.78 -19.68 1.67
N VAL A 227 -1.89 -18.93 1.67
CA VAL A 227 -3.21 -19.46 1.31
C VAL A 227 -3.24 -19.90 -0.16
N ALA A 228 -2.66 -19.11 -1.08
CA ALA A 228 -2.58 -19.45 -2.51
C ALA A 228 -1.80 -20.75 -2.73
N GLY A 229 -0.65 -20.90 -2.09
CA GLY A 229 0.15 -22.13 -2.15
C GLY A 229 -0.57 -23.33 -1.53
N MET A 230 -1.23 -23.14 -0.36
CA MET A 230 -2.02 -24.19 0.28
C MET A 230 -3.23 -24.63 -0.54
N LEU A 231 -3.90 -23.72 -1.23
CA LEU A 231 -5.03 -24.04 -2.10
C LEU A 231 -4.61 -24.84 -3.34
N LYS A 232 -3.39 -24.64 -3.84
CA LYS A 232 -2.87 -25.34 -5.02
C LYS A 232 -2.28 -26.71 -4.67
N PHE A 233 -1.46 -26.81 -3.63
CA PHE A 233 -0.72 -28.03 -3.26
C PHE A 233 -1.28 -28.77 -2.04
N GLY A 234 -2.29 -28.21 -1.37
CA GLY A 234 -2.75 -28.68 -0.08
C GLY A 234 -1.82 -28.27 1.07
N PHE A 235 -2.30 -28.47 2.31
CA PHE A 235 -1.56 -28.03 3.51
C PHE A 235 -0.16 -28.65 3.59
N PHE A 236 -0.07 -29.98 3.52
CA PHE A 236 1.22 -30.67 3.59
C PHE A 236 2.06 -30.49 2.34
N GLY A 237 1.42 -30.40 1.16
CA GLY A 237 2.09 -30.20 -0.11
C GLY A 237 2.80 -28.84 -0.19
N PHE A 238 2.19 -27.78 0.32
CA PHE A 238 2.79 -26.44 0.39
C PHE A 238 4.11 -26.46 1.17
N PHE A 239 4.11 -27.06 2.37
CA PHE A 239 5.33 -27.15 3.19
C PHE A 239 6.39 -28.08 2.58
N ALA A 240 5.97 -29.15 1.91
CA ALA A 240 6.89 -30.03 1.20
C ALA A 240 7.53 -29.34 -0.03
N ASN A 241 6.78 -28.51 -0.73
CA ASN A 241 7.25 -27.74 -1.90
C ASN A 241 8.25 -26.63 -1.56
N GLN A 242 8.30 -26.19 -0.28
CA GLN A 242 9.32 -25.24 0.18
C GLN A 242 10.73 -25.87 0.26
N VAL A 243 10.83 -27.21 0.23
CA VAL A 243 12.11 -27.91 0.25
C VAL A 243 12.37 -28.46 -1.13
N PRO A 244 13.42 -27.99 -1.85
CA PRO A 244 13.75 -28.49 -3.18
C PRO A 244 14.01 -30.00 -3.13
N SER A 245 13.57 -30.72 -4.17
CA SER A 245 13.78 -32.15 -4.32
C SER A 245 15.27 -32.45 -4.52
N MET A 246 15.94 -32.94 -3.49
CA MET A 246 17.33 -33.32 -3.55
C MET A 246 17.48 -34.83 -3.26
N ASP A 247 18.17 -35.52 -4.13
CA ASP A 247 18.54 -36.92 -3.93
C ASP A 247 19.75 -37.01 -2.98
N LEU A 248 19.47 -37.00 -1.67
CA LEU A 248 20.48 -37.08 -0.63
C LEU A 248 20.39 -38.42 0.09
N PRO A 249 21.55 -39.00 0.53
CA PRO A 249 21.53 -40.16 1.41
C PRO A 249 20.76 -39.89 2.70
N LEU A 250 20.00 -40.87 3.15
CA LEU A 250 19.01 -40.76 4.23
C LEU A 250 19.49 -39.99 5.48
N PRO A 251 20.70 -40.26 6.05
CA PRO A 251 21.14 -39.54 7.25
C PRO A 251 21.39 -38.07 7.03
N LEU A 252 21.83 -37.68 5.83
CA LEU A 252 22.07 -36.29 5.48
C LEU A 252 20.77 -35.56 5.18
N ALA A 253 19.81 -36.24 4.57
CA ALA A 253 18.48 -35.69 4.27
C ALA A 253 17.70 -35.33 5.55
N ILE A 254 17.78 -36.12 6.62
CA ILE A 254 17.10 -35.85 7.90
C ILE A 254 17.63 -34.58 8.57
N LEU A 255 18.89 -34.24 8.39
CA LEU A 255 19.51 -33.06 8.97
C LEU A 255 19.30 -31.80 8.07
N LEU A 256 19.52 -31.94 6.74
CA LEU A 256 19.50 -30.81 5.82
C LEU A 256 18.09 -30.34 5.49
N LYS A 257 17.11 -31.23 5.28
CA LYS A 257 15.74 -30.83 4.89
C LYS A 257 15.08 -29.88 5.90
N PRO A 258 15.07 -30.13 7.22
CA PRO A 258 14.50 -29.19 8.17
C PRO A 258 15.27 -27.86 8.26
N MET A 259 16.59 -27.88 8.04
CA MET A 259 17.39 -26.66 8.02
C MET A 259 17.06 -25.79 6.81
N ILE A 260 16.95 -26.39 5.61
CA ILE A 260 16.55 -25.68 4.38
C ILE A 260 15.12 -25.14 4.53
N PHE A 261 14.20 -25.93 5.05
CA PHE A 261 12.84 -25.50 5.34
C PHE A 261 12.81 -24.28 6.26
N ALA A 262 13.60 -24.28 7.35
CA ALA A 262 13.68 -23.17 8.28
C ALA A 262 14.23 -21.90 7.60
N ILE A 263 15.23 -22.03 6.74
CA ILE A 263 15.82 -20.92 5.98
C ILE A 263 14.81 -20.35 4.99
N GLU A 264 14.07 -21.20 4.26
CA GLU A 264 13.08 -20.75 3.28
C GLU A 264 11.89 -20.04 3.96
N LEU A 265 11.40 -20.59 5.09
CA LEU A 265 10.34 -19.94 5.87
C LEU A 265 10.82 -18.61 6.44
N LEU A 266 12.04 -18.54 6.96
CA LEU A 266 12.64 -17.28 7.42
C LEU A 266 12.79 -16.29 6.27
N GLY A 267 13.24 -16.76 5.10
CA GLY A 267 13.34 -15.97 3.87
C GLY A 267 11.99 -15.36 3.47
N LEU A 268 10.92 -16.14 3.52
CA LEU A 268 9.56 -15.65 3.25
C LEU A 268 9.16 -14.52 4.22
N CYS A 269 9.38 -14.69 5.52
CA CYS A 269 9.12 -13.66 6.52
C CYS A 269 9.94 -12.40 6.28
N ILE A 270 11.23 -12.53 5.99
CA ILE A 270 12.14 -11.40 5.75
C ILE A 270 11.72 -10.63 4.50
N LYS A 271 11.37 -11.31 3.40
CA LYS A 271 10.91 -10.68 2.15
C LYS A 271 9.70 -9.76 2.42
N HIS A 272 8.71 -10.22 3.19
CA HIS A 272 7.53 -9.43 3.55
C HIS A 272 7.83 -8.32 4.57
N LEU A 273 8.73 -8.56 5.51
CA LEU A 273 9.18 -7.53 6.45
C LEU A 273 9.90 -6.38 5.73
N ILE A 274 10.79 -6.69 4.77
CA ILE A 274 11.46 -5.68 3.94
C ILE A 274 10.43 -4.86 3.15
N LEU A 275 9.37 -5.49 2.65
CA LEU A 275 8.28 -4.82 1.94
C LEU A 275 7.57 -3.80 2.85
N ALA A 276 7.28 -4.17 4.11
CA ALA A 276 6.69 -3.28 5.12
C ALA A 276 7.61 -2.11 5.47
N VAL A 277 8.88 -2.41 5.75
CA VAL A 277 9.89 -1.40 6.14
C VAL A 277 10.14 -0.41 5.00
N ARG A 278 10.17 -0.85 3.76
CA ARG A 278 10.32 0.03 2.59
C ARG A 278 9.19 1.04 2.47
N LEU A 279 7.95 0.59 2.67
CA LEU A 279 6.78 1.47 2.62
C LEU A 279 6.84 2.52 3.74
N LEU A 280 7.13 2.08 4.96
CA LEU A 280 7.31 2.94 6.13
C LEU A 280 8.44 3.96 5.93
N ALA A 281 9.63 3.47 5.56
CA ALA A 281 10.83 4.29 5.46
C ALA A 281 10.68 5.41 4.43
N ASN A 282 10.03 5.12 3.29
CA ASN A 282 9.79 6.10 2.25
C ASN A 282 8.94 7.27 2.77
N MET A 283 7.81 6.97 3.43
CA MET A 283 6.90 8.02 3.94
C MET A 283 7.51 8.80 5.09
N VAL A 284 8.19 8.12 6.02
CA VAL A 284 8.85 8.79 7.15
C VAL A 284 10.00 9.67 6.65
N ALA A 285 10.82 9.19 5.72
CA ALA A 285 11.93 9.96 5.16
C ALA A 285 11.44 11.21 4.41
N GLY A 286 10.39 11.10 3.57
CA GLY A 286 9.79 12.23 2.86
C GLY A 286 9.34 13.33 3.82
N HIS A 287 8.58 12.98 4.85
CA HIS A 287 8.11 13.93 5.85
C HIS A 287 9.24 14.56 6.67
N LEU A 288 10.26 13.78 7.06
CA LEU A 288 11.42 14.32 7.79
C LEU A 288 12.22 15.33 6.96
N VAL A 289 12.37 15.08 5.65
CA VAL A 289 13.05 16.03 4.75
C VAL A 289 12.27 17.33 4.65
N LEU A 290 10.95 17.27 4.43
CA LEU A 290 10.10 18.47 4.38
C LEU A 290 10.15 19.26 5.68
N LEU A 291 10.04 18.58 6.83
CA LEU A 291 10.19 19.21 8.16
C LEU A 291 11.56 19.84 8.36
N GLY A 292 12.63 19.17 7.89
CA GLY A 292 13.99 19.72 7.94
C GLY A 292 14.14 21.01 7.15
N ILE A 293 13.59 21.03 5.91
CA ILE A 293 13.62 22.25 5.05
C ILE A 293 12.79 23.37 5.71
N MET A 294 11.62 23.08 6.26
CA MET A 294 10.82 24.07 6.98
C MET A 294 11.52 24.59 8.22
N GLY A 295 12.27 23.73 8.93
CA GLY A 295 13.10 24.10 10.08
C GLY A 295 14.20 25.10 9.76
N LEU A 296 14.74 25.07 8.52
CA LEU A 296 15.73 26.07 8.08
C LEU A 296 15.13 27.48 8.00
N ILE A 297 13.87 27.62 7.63
CA ILE A 297 13.18 28.92 7.57
C ILE A 297 13.10 29.55 8.96
N SER A 298 12.74 28.75 9.98
CA SER A 298 12.66 29.23 11.36
C SER A 298 14.05 29.54 11.96
N ALA A 299 15.06 28.74 11.63
CA ALA A 299 16.43 29.00 12.03
C ALA A 299 16.98 30.30 11.39
N ALA A 300 16.68 30.55 10.11
CA ALA A 300 17.10 31.75 9.42
C ALA A 300 16.44 33.03 9.95
N ALA A 301 15.27 32.93 10.59
CA ALA A 301 14.56 34.08 11.17
C ALA A 301 15.35 34.76 12.32
N THR A 302 16.31 34.06 12.93
CA THR A 302 17.17 34.62 14.00
C THR A 302 18.31 35.50 13.48
N TYR A 303 18.56 35.52 12.15
CA TYR A 303 19.61 36.31 11.50
C TYR A 303 19.04 37.59 10.87
N SER A 304 19.67 38.08 9.81
CA SER A 304 19.23 39.29 9.13
C SER A 304 18.03 39.05 8.21
N THR A 305 17.20 40.09 8.00
CA THR A 305 16.02 40.03 7.13
C THR A 305 16.33 39.58 5.68
N GLY A 306 17.51 40.01 5.14
CA GLY A 306 17.95 39.58 3.82
C GLY A 306 18.27 38.09 3.75
N MET A 307 18.96 37.57 4.75
CA MET A 307 19.27 36.15 4.87
C MET A 307 18.00 35.31 5.04
N TRP A 308 17.08 35.75 5.89
CA TRP A 308 15.78 35.11 6.06
C TRP A 308 14.99 35.03 4.74
N ALA A 309 14.89 36.13 4.00
CA ALA A 309 14.18 36.15 2.73
C ALA A 309 14.78 35.21 1.68
N THR A 310 16.14 35.18 1.60
CA THR A 310 16.85 34.29 0.68
C THR A 310 16.64 32.82 1.01
N VAL A 311 16.82 32.44 2.29
CA VAL A 311 16.62 31.06 2.77
C VAL A 311 15.17 30.64 2.58
N THR A 312 14.20 31.52 2.87
CA THR A 312 12.77 31.22 2.67
C THR A 312 12.47 30.96 1.19
N GLY A 313 12.96 31.79 0.27
CA GLY A 313 12.77 31.60 -1.17
C GLY A 313 13.31 30.26 -1.66
N ILE A 314 14.55 29.91 -1.28
CA ILE A 314 15.17 28.62 -1.63
C ILE A 314 14.39 27.45 -1.00
N SER A 315 14.00 27.56 0.26
CA SER A 315 13.26 26.52 0.96
C SER A 315 11.89 26.24 0.32
N VAL A 316 11.15 27.29 -0.08
CA VAL A 316 9.86 27.13 -0.75
C VAL A 316 9.99 26.37 -2.07
N VAL A 317 10.98 26.75 -2.90
CA VAL A 317 11.26 26.05 -4.17
C VAL A 317 11.67 24.61 -3.91
N SER A 318 12.55 24.38 -2.92
CA SER A 318 12.97 23.02 -2.53
C SER A 318 11.80 22.19 -2.04
N CYS A 319 10.92 22.70 -1.19
CA CYS A 319 9.72 22.00 -0.74
C CYS A 319 8.81 21.61 -1.91
N ALA A 320 8.61 22.51 -2.88
CA ALA A 320 7.80 22.20 -4.07
C ALA A 320 8.39 21.06 -4.90
N LEU A 321 9.71 21.07 -5.12
CA LEU A 321 10.41 20.00 -5.85
C LEU A 321 10.37 18.67 -5.08
N PHE A 322 10.58 18.71 -3.77
CA PHE A 322 10.48 17.51 -2.94
C PHE A 322 9.07 16.94 -2.89
N SER A 323 8.03 17.78 -2.79
CA SER A 323 6.63 17.31 -2.85
C SER A 323 6.31 16.64 -4.18
N LEU A 324 6.84 17.14 -5.30
CA LEU A 324 6.68 16.49 -6.60
C LEU A 324 7.40 15.13 -6.65
N LEU A 325 8.61 15.08 -6.11
CA LEU A 325 9.37 13.84 -5.98
C LEU A 325 8.62 12.84 -5.09
N GLU A 326 8.09 13.27 -3.94
CA GLU A 326 7.32 12.44 -3.01
C GLU A 326 6.07 11.87 -3.69
N LEU A 327 5.37 12.68 -4.50
CA LEU A 327 4.24 12.21 -5.32
C LEU A 327 4.65 11.10 -6.28
N PHE A 328 5.76 11.28 -7.00
CA PHE A 328 6.29 10.26 -7.91
C PHE A 328 6.64 8.96 -7.16
N VAL A 329 7.31 9.10 -6.02
CA VAL A 329 7.71 7.95 -5.21
C VAL A 329 6.50 7.26 -4.58
N ALA A 330 5.42 7.98 -4.25
CA ALA A 330 4.17 7.40 -3.78
C ALA A 330 3.55 6.42 -4.80
N PHE A 331 3.53 6.79 -6.08
CA PHE A 331 3.11 5.91 -7.18
C PHE A 331 4.07 4.74 -7.36
N LEU A 332 5.38 5.02 -7.40
CA LEU A 332 6.41 3.99 -7.56
C LEU A 332 6.34 2.95 -6.44
N GLN A 333 6.10 3.38 -5.21
CA GLN A 333 6.02 2.50 -4.05
C GLN A 333 4.77 1.60 -4.10
N ALA A 334 3.62 2.13 -4.52
CA ALA A 334 2.41 1.33 -4.73
C ALA A 334 2.63 0.27 -5.82
N TYR A 335 3.30 0.64 -6.90
CA TYR A 335 3.68 -0.29 -7.97
C TYR A 335 4.61 -1.39 -7.47
N ILE A 336 5.72 -1.03 -6.81
CA ILE A 336 6.72 -1.99 -6.32
C ILE A 336 6.08 -2.94 -5.30
N PHE A 337 5.25 -2.42 -4.39
CA PHE A 337 4.55 -3.23 -3.39
C PHE A 337 3.67 -4.30 -4.08
N THR A 338 2.87 -3.90 -5.05
CA THR A 338 1.96 -4.78 -5.78
C THR A 338 2.70 -5.78 -6.64
N PHE A 339 3.76 -5.33 -7.34
CA PHE A 339 4.59 -6.18 -8.20
C PHE A 339 5.31 -7.27 -7.40
N LEU A 340 5.94 -6.93 -6.27
CA LEU A 340 6.59 -7.91 -5.41
C LEU A 340 5.58 -8.87 -4.79
N SER A 341 4.39 -8.38 -4.41
CA SER A 341 3.30 -9.25 -3.93
C SER A 341 2.87 -10.25 -5.01
N ALA A 342 2.75 -9.82 -6.27
CA ALA A 342 2.44 -10.69 -7.41
C ALA A 342 3.54 -11.74 -7.65
N LEU A 343 4.82 -11.34 -7.58
CA LEU A 343 5.97 -12.26 -7.70
C LEU A 343 5.98 -13.32 -6.59
N PHE A 344 5.69 -12.92 -5.34
CA PHE A 344 5.66 -13.87 -4.22
C PHE A 344 4.49 -14.85 -4.34
N ILE A 345 3.33 -14.40 -4.83
CA ILE A 345 2.19 -15.25 -5.13
C ILE A 345 2.57 -16.23 -6.28
N GLY A 346 3.15 -15.73 -7.36
CA GLY A 346 3.62 -16.55 -8.48
C GLY A 346 4.60 -17.62 -8.03
N ALA A 347 5.61 -17.26 -7.25
CA ALA A 347 6.57 -18.20 -6.70
C ALA A 347 5.92 -19.26 -5.77
N SER A 348 4.84 -18.93 -5.05
CA SER A 348 4.17 -19.90 -4.17
C SER A 348 3.23 -20.85 -4.91
N VAL A 349 2.78 -20.47 -6.11
CA VAL A 349 1.83 -21.25 -6.92
C VAL A 349 2.57 -22.19 -7.88
N HIS A 350 3.84 -21.94 -8.23
CA HIS A 350 4.63 -22.83 -9.07
C HIS A 350 5.50 -23.79 -8.26
N GLN A 351 5.73 -25.00 -8.79
CA GLN A 351 6.62 -25.99 -8.18
C GLN A 351 8.08 -25.60 -8.41
N HIS A 352 8.88 -25.75 -7.36
CA HIS A 352 10.35 -25.69 -7.42
C HIS A 352 10.96 -27.07 -7.61
#